data_7c67bc97341f6b0555e542c004f714c7
#
_entry.id   7c67bc97341f6b0555e542c004f714c7
#
_cell.length_a   1.000
_cell.length_b   1.000
_cell.length_c   1.000
_cell.angle_alpha   90.00
_cell.angle_beta   90.00
_cell.angle_gamma   90.00
#
_symmetry.space_group_name_H-M   'P 1'
#
loop_
_entity.id
_entity.type
_entity.pdbx_description
1 polymer ?
#
loop_
_entity_poly.entity_id
_entity_poly.type
_entity_poly.pdbx_seq_one_letter_code
_entity_poly.pdbx_strand_id
1 'polypeptide(L)'
;MFRLTVFAALLASTGFAVAHENDVLITRHGVQLCIAFNGSPDHDIGTFPNSGNPHSFAAQSVEICVDGEPSFTGSITYRTNASGISVTGLLFRPGTADYYDASSPRGFSRDPSSGWRLEGMGAADMLGMDAANAHVDHRGLYHYHAVSDAFLSNRDDTLIGWAADGFEIHYLGETVESSWQLRAGTRETAPYGAFDGTYEQDWQYVAGSGDLDECNGAMMNGEYVYIATDTFPFFPRCFRGEVSTDFLGRS
;
A
#
# COMPACT_ATOMS: atom_id res chain seq x y z
N MET A 1 -21.51 50.43 44.57
CA MET A 1 -21.04 50.13 43.19
C MET A 1 -20.60 48.65 43.15
N PHE A 2 -21.47 47.75 42.68
CA PHE A 2 -21.13 46.34 42.50
C PHE A 2 -20.67 46.13 41.05
N ARG A 3 -19.45 45.63 40.90
CA ARG A 3 -18.91 45.20 39.56
C ARG A 3 -19.28 43.77 39.31
N LEU A 4 -20.11 43.55 38.29
CA LEU A 4 -20.43 42.22 37.76
C LEU A 4 -19.31 41.77 36.84
N THR A 5 -18.61 40.70 37.21
CA THR A 5 -17.59 40.08 36.35
C THR A 5 -18.29 38.96 35.58
N VAL A 6 -18.40 39.13 34.27
CA VAL A 6 -18.95 38.09 33.35
C VAL A 6 -17.83 37.17 32.99
N PHE A 7 -17.88 35.92 33.39
CA PHE A 7 -17.00 34.84 32.88
C PHE A 7 -17.59 34.32 31.57
N ALA A 8 -16.90 34.53 30.49
CA ALA A 8 -17.18 33.86 29.22
C ALA A 8 -16.59 32.45 29.25
N ALA A 9 -17.42 31.43 29.27
CA ALA A 9 -17.00 30.04 29.10
C ALA A 9 -16.73 29.79 27.60
N LEU A 10 -15.47 29.52 27.25
CA LEU A 10 -15.12 28.99 25.94
C LEU A 10 -15.55 27.53 25.87
N LEU A 11 -16.60 27.25 25.11
CA LEU A 11 -16.98 25.90 24.72
C LEU A 11 -15.98 25.45 23.64
N ALA A 12 -15.02 24.61 24.02
CA ALA A 12 -14.20 23.86 23.06
C ALA A 12 -15.11 22.81 22.40
N SER A 13 -15.46 23.03 21.14
CA SER A 13 -16.11 22.00 20.33
C SER A 13 -15.07 20.93 19.99
N THR A 14 -15.11 19.80 20.70
CA THR A 14 -14.44 18.58 20.27
C THR A 14 -15.18 18.07 19.05
N GLY A 15 -14.64 18.36 17.87
CA GLY A 15 -15.11 17.74 16.64
C GLY A 15 -14.80 16.24 16.72
N PHE A 16 -15.80 15.43 16.91
CA PHE A 16 -15.71 14.00 16.71
C PHE A 16 -15.46 13.78 15.22
N ALA A 17 -14.35 13.14 14.86
CA ALA A 17 -14.18 12.57 13.53
C ALA A 17 -15.30 11.55 13.35
N VAL A 18 -16.18 11.76 12.39
CA VAL A 18 -17.19 10.77 12.01
C VAL A 18 -16.39 9.64 11.36
N ALA A 19 -16.27 8.51 12.05
CA ALA A 19 -15.79 7.29 11.45
C ALA A 19 -16.77 6.94 10.32
N HIS A 20 -16.29 6.98 9.08
CA HIS A 20 -17.05 6.47 7.95
C HIS A 20 -17.01 4.95 8.06
N GLU A 21 -18.20 4.32 8.16
CA GLU A 21 -18.31 2.87 8.14
C GLU A 21 -17.70 2.33 6.83
N ASN A 22 -16.93 1.22 6.92
CA ASN A 22 -16.45 0.53 5.74
C ASN A 22 -17.64 0.02 4.93
N ASP A 23 -17.67 0.35 3.64
CA ASP A 23 -18.70 -0.07 2.70
C ASP A 23 -18.01 -0.66 1.47
N VAL A 24 -18.13 -1.98 1.32
CA VAL A 24 -17.55 -2.73 0.22
C VAL A 24 -18.56 -3.75 -0.33
N LEU A 25 -18.71 -3.77 -1.64
CA LEU A 25 -19.54 -4.74 -2.36
C LEU A 25 -18.70 -5.46 -3.40
N ILE A 26 -18.57 -6.78 -3.26
CA ILE A 26 -17.86 -7.64 -4.20
C ILE A 26 -18.88 -8.39 -5.03
N THR A 27 -18.80 -8.25 -6.35
CA THR A 27 -19.73 -8.86 -7.31
C THR A 27 -18.97 -9.55 -8.43
N ARG A 28 -19.60 -10.58 -9.03
CA ARG A 28 -19.08 -11.22 -10.24
C ARG A 28 -20.01 -10.95 -11.41
N HIS A 29 -19.41 -10.49 -12.53
CA HIS A 29 -20.08 -10.24 -13.80
C HIS A 29 -19.41 -11.05 -14.91
N GLY A 30 -19.89 -12.28 -15.13
CA GLY A 30 -19.21 -13.24 -15.99
C GLY A 30 -17.86 -13.62 -15.39
N VAL A 31 -16.78 -13.41 -16.13
CA VAL A 31 -15.40 -13.66 -15.66
C VAL A 31 -14.82 -12.49 -14.83
N GLN A 32 -15.48 -11.33 -14.81
CA GLN A 32 -15.00 -10.20 -14.02
C GLN A 32 -15.39 -10.29 -12.55
N LEU A 33 -14.45 -9.97 -11.68
CA LEU A 33 -14.66 -9.72 -10.26
C LEU A 33 -14.56 -8.21 -10.04
N CYS A 34 -15.67 -7.60 -9.61
CA CYS A 34 -15.76 -6.16 -9.40
C CYS A 34 -15.92 -5.85 -7.90
N ILE A 35 -15.17 -4.88 -7.43
CA ILE A 35 -15.15 -4.41 -6.05
C ILE A 35 -15.56 -2.93 -6.06
N ALA A 36 -16.77 -2.64 -5.57
CA ALA A 36 -17.23 -1.28 -5.32
C ALA A 36 -16.97 -0.94 -3.85
N PHE A 37 -16.41 0.23 -3.56
CA PHE A 37 -15.97 0.59 -2.22
C PHE A 37 -16.00 2.10 -1.95
N ASN A 38 -16.06 2.44 -0.64
CA ASN A 38 -16.01 3.82 -0.18
C ASN A 38 -14.61 4.27 0.29
N GLY A 39 -13.61 3.39 0.29
CA GLY A 39 -12.23 3.70 0.69
C GLY A 39 -12.04 3.92 2.20
N SER A 40 -13.05 3.61 3.01
CA SER A 40 -12.97 3.66 4.47
C SER A 40 -12.47 2.32 5.00
N PRO A 41 -11.41 2.27 5.83
CA PRO A 41 -10.97 1.03 6.46
C PRO A 41 -11.96 0.54 7.52
N ASP A 42 -11.90 -0.76 7.84
CA ASP A 42 -12.67 -1.42 8.90
C ASP A 42 -11.96 -1.41 10.26
N HIS A 43 -10.96 -0.55 10.40
CA HIS A 43 -10.17 -0.32 11.61
C HIS A 43 -9.89 1.18 11.80
N ASP A 44 -9.41 1.54 12.97
CA ASP A 44 -9.00 2.92 13.27
C ASP A 44 -7.77 3.30 12.42
N ILE A 45 -7.76 4.54 11.95
CA ILE A 45 -6.64 5.12 11.20
C ILE A 45 -5.90 6.16 12.05
N GLY A 46 -4.66 6.42 11.66
CA GLY A 46 -3.87 7.50 12.25
C GLY A 46 -4.47 8.90 12.00
N THR A 47 -3.85 9.89 12.62
CA THR A 47 -4.24 11.28 12.37
C THR A 47 -3.69 11.77 11.03
N PHE A 48 -4.58 12.21 10.16
CA PHE A 48 -4.27 12.83 8.88
C PHE A 48 -5.01 14.16 8.72
N PRO A 49 -4.31 15.25 8.31
CA PRO A 49 -2.88 15.32 7.96
C PRO A 49 -1.93 15.21 9.16
N ASN A 50 -0.68 14.81 8.88
CA ASN A 50 0.40 14.76 9.85
C ASN A 50 1.70 15.36 9.26
N SER A 51 2.82 15.37 10.03
CA SER A 51 4.08 16.00 9.60
C SER A 51 4.69 15.39 8.34
N GLY A 52 4.50 14.09 8.11
CA GLY A 52 4.98 13.36 6.93
C GLY A 52 3.96 13.33 5.79
N ASN A 53 2.66 13.44 6.11
CA ASN A 53 1.58 13.37 5.13
C ASN A 53 0.62 14.56 5.28
N PRO A 54 0.60 15.50 4.32
CA PRO A 54 -0.22 16.71 4.38
C PRO A 54 -1.68 16.51 3.95
N HIS A 55 -2.11 15.29 3.61
CA HIS A 55 -3.41 15.00 3.02
C HIS A 55 -4.42 14.57 4.08
N SER A 56 -5.67 14.99 3.93
CA SER A 56 -6.78 14.56 4.78
C SER A 56 -7.47 13.34 4.15
N PHE A 57 -7.93 12.42 4.99
CA PHE A 57 -8.79 11.34 4.54
C PHE A 57 -10.11 11.88 3.98
N ALA A 58 -10.60 11.26 2.90
CA ALA A 58 -11.91 11.52 2.33
C ALA A 58 -12.51 10.22 1.79
N ALA A 59 -13.75 9.94 2.16
CA ALA A 59 -14.48 8.81 1.60
C ALA A 59 -14.56 8.91 0.07
N GLN A 60 -14.52 7.76 -0.58
CA GLN A 60 -14.49 7.61 -2.04
C GLN A 60 -15.83 7.02 -2.52
N SER A 61 -16.00 6.90 -3.82
CA SER A 61 -17.03 6.08 -4.46
C SER A 61 -16.41 5.55 -5.75
N VAL A 62 -15.84 4.37 -5.66
CA VAL A 62 -15.03 3.77 -6.73
C VAL A 62 -15.45 2.32 -6.93
N GLU A 63 -15.43 1.86 -8.18
CA GLU A 63 -15.49 0.47 -8.54
C GLU A 63 -14.23 0.11 -9.32
N ILE A 64 -13.65 -1.04 -9.00
CA ILE A 64 -12.50 -1.64 -9.69
C ILE A 64 -12.87 -3.06 -10.06
N CYS A 65 -12.63 -3.45 -11.30
CA CYS A 65 -12.84 -4.80 -11.77
C CYS A 65 -11.50 -5.44 -12.18
N VAL A 66 -11.33 -6.70 -11.84
CA VAL A 66 -10.21 -7.56 -12.27
C VAL A 66 -10.74 -8.79 -12.98
N ASP A 67 -9.86 -9.52 -13.67
CA ASP A 67 -10.19 -10.86 -14.17
C ASP A 67 -10.38 -11.80 -12.97
N GLY A 68 -11.51 -12.46 -12.88
CA GLY A 68 -11.81 -13.44 -11.84
C GLY A 68 -11.41 -14.88 -12.21
N GLU A 69 -10.81 -15.08 -13.39
CA GLU A 69 -10.25 -16.33 -13.88
C GLU A 69 -8.87 -16.06 -14.53
N PRO A 70 -7.93 -15.44 -13.79
CA PRO A 70 -6.68 -14.97 -14.35
C PRO A 70 -5.81 -16.10 -14.89
N SER A 71 -5.02 -15.79 -15.90
CA SER A 71 -4.07 -16.72 -16.50
C SER A 71 -2.75 -16.03 -16.85
N PHE A 72 -1.69 -16.82 -16.96
CA PHE A 72 -0.37 -16.29 -17.34
C PHE A 72 -0.36 -15.76 -18.77
N THR A 73 0.17 -14.55 -18.96
CA THR A 73 0.40 -13.97 -20.29
C THR A 73 1.70 -14.45 -20.95
N GLY A 74 2.55 -15.14 -20.18
CA GLY A 74 3.90 -15.51 -20.62
C GLY A 74 4.95 -14.40 -20.53
N SER A 75 4.55 -13.19 -20.10
CA SER A 75 5.44 -12.05 -19.84
C SER A 75 5.12 -11.45 -18.47
N ILE A 76 6.10 -10.74 -17.91
CA ILE A 76 5.93 -10.03 -16.64
C ILE A 76 5.65 -8.57 -16.93
N THR A 77 4.58 -8.05 -16.33
CA THR A 77 4.26 -6.61 -16.34
C THR A 77 4.75 -5.99 -15.03
N TYR A 78 5.61 -4.98 -15.13
CA TYR A 78 6.06 -4.19 -14.01
C TYR A 78 5.29 -2.88 -13.96
N ARG A 79 4.94 -2.44 -12.77
CA ARG A 79 4.35 -1.14 -12.43
C ARG A 79 2.90 -0.92 -12.84
N THR A 80 2.15 -0.76 -11.80
CA THR A 80 0.86 -0.09 -11.72
C THR A 80 0.92 0.92 -10.57
N ASN A 81 -0.07 1.80 -10.47
CA ASN A 81 -0.19 2.71 -9.32
C ASN A 81 -0.57 2.00 -8.02
N ALA A 82 -1.28 0.89 -8.14
CA ALA A 82 -1.59 -0.02 -7.06
C ALA A 82 -1.32 -1.45 -7.52
N SER A 83 -0.87 -2.31 -6.64
CA SER A 83 -0.63 -3.72 -6.95
C SER A 83 -1.88 -4.58 -6.83
N GLY A 84 -2.91 -4.07 -6.18
CA GLY A 84 -4.15 -4.81 -5.99
C GLY A 84 -5.13 -4.06 -5.10
N ILE A 85 -6.20 -4.76 -4.74
CA ILE A 85 -7.26 -4.28 -3.87
C ILE A 85 -7.57 -5.32 -2.80
N SER A 86 -7.74 -4.87 -1.56
CA SER A 86 -8.06 -5.74 -0.44
C SER A 86 -9.53 -6.20 -0.47
N VAL A 87 -9.83 -7.25 0.29
CA VAL A 87 -11.22 -7.71 0.53
C VAL A 87 -12.08 -6.64 1.22
N THR A 88 -11.48 -5.58 1.77
CA THR A 88 -12.16 -4.44 2.39
C THR A 88 -12.22 -3.20 1.52
N GLY A 89 -11.85 -3.32 0.23
CA GLY A 89 -11.95 -2.22 -0.72
C GLY A 89 -10.87 -1.14 -0.55
N LEU A 90 -9.71 -1.46 0.03
CA LEU A 90 -8.57 -0.55 0.07
C LEU A 90 -7.46 -1.03 -0.85
N LEU A 91 -6.80 -0.08 -1.50
CA LEU A 91 -5.73 -0.41 -2.44
C LEU A 91 -4.45 -0.85 -1.71
N PHE A 92 -3.76 -1.82 -2.27
CA PHE A 92 -2.37 -2.16 -1.97
C PHE A 92 -1.45 -1.35 -2.88
N ARG A 93 -0.64 -0.48 -2.31
CA ARG A 93 0.26 0.44 -3.03
C ARG A 93 1.66 0.43 -2.43
N PRO A 94 2.42 -0.67 -2.54
CA PRO A 94 3.72 -0.81 -1.89
C PRO A 94 4.76 0.20 -2.40
N GLY A 95 4.66 0.64 -3.64
CA GLY A 95 5.53 1.65 -4.22
C GLY A 95 5.11 3.08 -3.87
N THR A 96 6.05 4.02 -4.04
CA THR A 96 5.82 5.45 -3.89
C THR A 96 5.97 6.18 -5.23
N ALA A 97 5.62 7.47 -5.29
CA ALA A 97 5.92 8.34 -6.42
C ALA A 97 7.16 9.21 -6.17
N ASP A 98 7.81 9.07 -5.03
CA ASP A 98 8.83 9.98 -4.53
C ASP A 98 10.22 9.38 -4.69
N TYR A 99 11.19 10.24 -5.05
CA TYR A 99 12.58 9.91 -5.26
C TYR A 99 13.47 10.78 -4.39
N TYR A 100 14.65 10.29 -4.05
CA TYR A 100 15.66 11.13 -3.40
C TYR A 100 15.91 12.41 -4.18
N ASP A 101 15.88 13.54 -3.48
CA ASP A 101 16.16 14.86 -4.04
C ASP A 101 16.82 15.74 -2.97
N ALA A 102 18.13 15.91 -3.09
CA ALA A 102 18.91 16.73 -2.15
C ALA A 102 18.54 18.22 -2.19
N SER A 103 17.88 18.69 -3.25
CA SER A 103 17.45 20.09 -3.39
C SER A 103 16.10 20.37 -2.72
N SER A 104 15.32 19.31 -2.47
CA SER A 104 14.03 19.40 -1.79
C SER A 104 14.24 19.59 -0.28
N PRO A 105 13.49 20.51 0.37
CA PRO A 105 13.51 20.66 1.84
C PRO A 105 13.12 19.37 2.58
N ARG A 106 12.39 18.46 1.95
CA ARG A 106 11.99 17.16 2.50
C ARG A 106 13.02 16.05 2.22
N GLY A 107 14.07 16.31 1.42
CA GLY A 107 15.03 15.32 0.96
C GLY A 107 14.51 14.40 -0.15
N PHE A 108 13.29 14.62 -0.63
CA PHE A 108 12.68 13.85 -1.72
C PHE A 108 11.65 14.69 -2.49
N SER A 109 11.40 14.30 -3.74
CA SER A 109 10.41 14.90 -4.63
C SER A 109 9.93 13.87 -5.66
N ARG A 110 9.05 14.29 -6.58
CA ARG A 110 8.61 13.43 -7.70
C ARG A 110 9.57 13.42 -8.90
N ASP A 111 10.72 14.08 -8.78
CA ASP A 111 11.76 14.07 -9.83
C ASP A 111 12.52 12.73 -9.79
N PRO A 112 12.42 11.88 -10.84
CA PRO A 112 13.07 10.58 -10.89
C PRO A 112 14.58 10.65 -11.20
N SER A 113 15.17 11.83 -11.36
CA SER A 113 16.54 12.05 -11.87
C SER A 113 17.62 11.35 -11.05
N SER A 114 17.41 11.18 -9.74
CA SER A 114 18.35 10.46 -8.88
C SER A 114 18.36 8.95 -9.12
N GLY A 115 17.28 8.40 -9.65
CA GLY A 115 17.08 6.95 -9.77
C GLY A 115 16.76 6.23 -8.45
N TRP A 116 16.87 6.91 -7.29
CA TRP A 116 16.63 6.35 -5.96
C TRP A 116 15.19 6.62 -5.53
N ARG A 117 14.31 5.65 -5.74
CA ARG A 117 12.90 5.74 -5.39
C ARG A 117 12.69 5.33 -3.94
N LEU A 118 11.98 6.15 -3.17
CA LEU A 118 11.62 5.79 -1.79
C LEU A 118 10.80 4.50 -1.77
N GLU A 119 11.19 3.60 -0.89
CA GLU A 119 10.42 2.42 -0.56
C GLU A 119 9.40 2.77 0.52
N GLY A 120 8.14 2.33 0.37
CA GLY A 120 7.04 2.75 1.24
C GLY A 120 7.32 2.51 2.71
N MET A 121 7.65 1.28 3.08
CA MET A 121 7.91 0.91 4.47
C MET A 121 9.29 1.35 4.96
N GLY A 122 10.29 1.31 4.08
CA GLY A 122 11.65 1.80 4.40
C GLY A 122 11.71 3.31 4.66
N ALA A 123 10.74 4.06 4.15
CA ALA A 123 10.59 5.50 4.35
C ALA A 123 9.30 5.87 5.12
N ALA A 124 8.71 4.96 5.89
CA ALA A 124 7.40 5.12 6.51
C ALA A 124 7.26 6.40 7.34
N ASP A 125 8.27 6.71 8.17
CA ASP A 125 8.30 7.93 9.00
C ASP A 125 8.33 9.21 8.13
N MET A 126 9.09 9.19 7.03
CA MET A 126 9.20 10.33 6.11
C MET A 126 7.89 10.58 5.37
N LEU A 127 7.13 9.51 5.09
CA LEU A 127 5.88 9.51 4.35
C LEU A 127 4.65 9.64 5.25
N GLY A 128 4.84 9.67 6.58
CA GLY A 128 3.79 9.86 7.58
C GLY A 128 2.77 8.73 7.60
N MET A 129 3.24 7.49 7.49
CA MET A 129 2.40 6.31 7.64
C MET A 129 1.91 6.15 9.08
N ASP A 130 0.75 5.56 9.23
CA ASP A 130 0.19 5.21 10.53
C ASP A 130 0.58 3.78 10.96
N ALA A 131 0.05 3.35 12.11
CA ALA A 131 0.31 2.02 12.66
C ALA A 131 -0.28 0.87 11.81
N ALA A 132 -1.15 1.18 10.86
CA ALA A 132 -1.68 0.20 9.92
C ALA A 132 -0.84 0.08 8.64
N ASN A 133 0.39 0.61 8.61
CA ASN A 133 1.28 0.62 7.44
C ASN A 133 0.64 1.29 6.22
N ALA A 134 -0.09 2.37 6.46
CA ALA A 134 -0.92 3.04 5.47
C ALA A 134 -0.86 4.56 5.62
N HIS A 135 -1.24 5.26 4.58
CA HIS A 135 -1.42 6.69 4.59
C HIS A 135 -2.43 7.16 3.53
N VAL A 136 -2.66 8.49 3.49
CA VAL A 136 -3.64 9.12 2.60
C VAL A 136 -2.95 9.75 1.41
N ASP A 137 -3.47 9.56 0.19
CA ASP A 137 -2.96 10.25 -1.00
C ASP A 137 -3.60 11.65 -1.18
N HIS A 138 -3.14 12.40 -2.20
CA HIS A 138 -3.60 13.76 -2.48
C HIS A 138 -5.10 13.88 -2.84
N ARG A 139 -5.78 12.74 -3.09
CA ARG A 139 -7.23 12.68 -3.34
C ARG A 139 -8.02 12.28 -2.11
N GLY A 140 -7.33 12.06 -0.98
CA GLY A 140 -7.94 11.60 0.25
C GLY A 140 -8.09 10.08 0.34
N LEU A 141 -7.53 9.31 -0.59
CA LEU A 141 -7.62 7.85 -0.60
C LEU A 141 -6.61 7.24 0.37
N TYR A 142 -7.12 6.54 1.37
CA TYR A 142 -6.31 5.74 2.29
C TYR A 142 -5.91 4.42 1.61
N HIS A 143 -4.64 4.02 1.75
CA HIS A 143 -4.11 2.83 1.09
C HIS A 143 -2.96 2.20 1.89
N TYR A 144 -2.80 0.88 1.76
CA TYR A 144 -1.78 0.11 2.47
C TYR A 144 -0.47 -0.01 1.69
N HIS A 145 0.66 0.09 2.40
CA HIS A 145 2.00 -0.21 1.87
C HIS A 145 2.51 -1.60 2.29
N ALA A 146 2.01 -2.13 3.40
CA ALA A 146 2.24 -3.49 3.88
C ALA A 146 1.01 -3.97 4.67
N VAL A 147 0.96 -5.27 4.99
CA VAL A 147 -0.01 -5.82 5.94
C VAL A 147 0.29 -5.29 7.35
N SER A 148 -0.73 -5.27 8.20
CA SER A 148 -0.62 -4.84 9.60
C SER A 148 -1.58 -5.64 10.46
N ASP A 149 -1.32 -5.66 11.77
CA ASP A 149 -2.22 -6.31 12.74
C ASP A 149 -3.62 -5.69 12.68
N ALA A 150 -3.73 -4.38 12.47
CA ALA A 150 -5.02 -3.70 12.34
C ALA A 150 -5.81 -4.21 11.13
N PHE A 151 -5.14 -4.36 9.97
CA PHE A 151 -5.76 -4.90 8.76
C PHE A 151 -6.14 -6.37 8.92
N LEU A 152 -5.35 -7.17 9.65
CA LEU A 152 -5.57 -8.60 9.82
C LEU A 152 -6.55 -8.95 10.96
N SER A 153 -6.80 -8.03 11.91
CA SER A 153 -7.48 -8.30 13.17
C SER A 153 -8.89 -8.89 13.07
N ASN A 154 -9.56 -8.65 11.96
CA ASN A 154 -10.93 -9.10 11.71
C ASN A 154 -11.01 -10.21 10.63
N ARG A 155 -9.90 -10.96 10.39
CA ARG A 155 -9.81 -11.92 9.30
C ARG A 155 -9.39 -13.28 9.80
N ASP A 156 -10.20 -14.29 9.45
CA ASP A 156 -9.93 -15.70 9.74
C ASP A 156 -9.38 -16.45 8.51
N ASP A 157 -9.36 -15.80 7.33
CA ASP A 157 -8.90 -16.36 6.06
C ASP A 157 -7.52 -15.81 5.67
N THR A 158 -6.77 -16.59 4.93
CA THR A 158 -5.50 -16.18 4.34
C THR A 158 -5.69 -15.26 3.13
N LEU A 159 -6.82 -15.31 2.44
CA LEU A 159 -7.15 -14.41 1.33
C LEU A 159 -7.31 -12.98 1.85
N ILE A 160 -6.47 -12.07 1.37
CA ILE A 160 -6.50 -10.65 1.77
C ILE A 160 -6.94 -9.71 0.64
N GLY A 161 -6.99 -10.19 -0.59
CA GLY A 161 -7.40 -9.37 -1.74
C GLY A 161 -7.06 -9.99 -3.09
N TRP A 162 -7.11 -9.16 -4.12
CA TRP A 162 -6.81 -9.53 -5.50
C TRP A 162 -5.80 -8.56 -6.10
N ALA A 163 -4.84 -9.12 -6.82
CA ALA A 163 -3.85 -8.35 -7.55
C ALA A 163 -4.48 -7.65 -8.76
N ALA A 164 -3.76 -6.68 -9.31
CA ALA A 164 -4.22 -5.91 -10.46
C ALA A 164 -4.47 -6.76 -11.73
N ASP A 165 -3.89 -7.96 -11.80
CA ASP A 165 -4.11 -8.96 -12.85
C ASP A 165 -5.10 -10.06 -12.48
N GLY A 166 -5.79 -9.92 -11.33
CA GLY A 166 -6.87 -10.81 -10.90
C GLY A 166 -6.47 -12.00 -10.04
N PHE A 167 -5.19 -12.38 -10.00
CA PHE A 167 -4.74 -13.44 -9.09
C PHE A 167 -4.97 -13.06 -7.63
N GLU A 168 -5.31 -14.04 -6.80
CA GLU A 168 -5.50 -13.86 -5.37
C GLU A 168 -4.21 -13.41 -4.68
N ILE A 169 -4.34 -12.57 -3.66
CA ILE A 169 -3.26 -12.20 -2.75
C ILE A 169 -3.58 -12.81 -1.39
N HIS A 170 -2.69 -13.65 -0.90
CA HIS A 170 -2.78 -14.28 0.41
C HIS A 170 -1.74 -13.73 1.37
N TYR A 171 -2.01 -13.86 2.67
CA TYR A 171 -1.04 -13.63 3.73
C TYR A 171 -0.93 -14.89 4.58
N LEU A 172 0.28 -15.43 4.69
CA LEU A 172 0.57 -16.70 5.37
C LEU A 172 1.47 -16.52 6.60
N GLY A 173 1.67 -15.27 7.03
CA GLY A 173 2.57 -14.94 8.13
C GLY A 173 4.03 -15.32 7.82
N GLU A 174 4.78 -15.63 8.87
CA GLU A 174 6.20 -15.99 8.78
C GLU A 174 6.46 -17.39 8.18
N THR A 175 5.44 -18.08 7.69
CA THR A 175 5.60 -19.44 7.12
C THR A 175 6.15 -19.44 5.71
N VAL A 176 6.21 -18.27 5.05
CA VAL A 176 6.69 -18.10 3.68
C VAL A 176 7.63 -16.90 3.62
N GLU A 177 8.80 -17.08 3.03
CA GLU A 177 9.82 -16.05 2.90
C GLU A 177 9.92 -15.51 1.46
N SER A 178 10.02 -14.18 1.34
CA SER A 178 10.32 -13.54 0.07
C SER A 178 11.75 -13.86 -0.41
N SER A 179 11.93 -14.01 -1.71
CA SER A 179 13.28 -14.15 -2.31
C SER A 179 13.96 -12.79 -2.60
N TRP A 180 13.37 -11.70 -2.14
CA TRP A 180 14.01 -10.39 -2.18
C TRP A 180 14.86 -10.16 -0.94
N GLN A 181 16.11 -9.74 -1.15
CA GLN A 181 17.07 -9.52 -0.07
C GLN A 181 17.61 -8.09 -0.11
N LEU A 182 17.86 -7.54 1.08
CA LEU A 182 18.59 -6.30 1.22
C LEU A 182 20.01 -6.49 0.67
N ARG A 183 20.45 -5.60 -0.21
CA ARG A 183 21.80 -5.64 -0.77
C ARG A 183 22.85 -5.38 0.30
N ALA A 184 23.96 -6.08 0.23
CA ALA A 184 25.11 -5.81 1.08
C ALA A 184 25.96 -4.64 0.53
N GLY A 185 26.55 -3.85 1.42
CA GLY A 185 27.46 -2.76 1.05
C GLY A 185 26.83 -1.37 1.13
N THR A 186 27.28 -0.48 0.26
CA THR A 186 26.91 0.94 0.28
C THR A 186 26.52 1.44 -1.09
N ARG A 187 25.66 2.47 -1.13
CA ARG A 187 25.30 3.18 -2.36
C ARG A 187 26.49 4.00 -2.87
N GLU A 188 26.80 3.87 -4.15
CA GLU A 188 27.94 4.53 -4.80
C GLU A 188 27.64 5.99 -5.19
N THR A 189 26.36 6.36 -5.26
CA THR A 189 25.89 7.72 -5.59
C THR A 189 25.04 8.26 -4.44
N ALA A 190 24.76 9.56 -4.46
CA ALA A 190 23.78 10.14 -3.53
C ALA A 190 22.36 9.56 -3.78
N PRO A 191 21.67 9.19 -2.69
CA PRO A 191 22.06 9.29 -1.28
C PRO A 191 23.08 8.21 -0.88
N TYR A 192 24.26 8.64 -0.46
CA TYR A 192 25.29 7.73 0.03
C TYR A 192 24.83 6.99 1.29
N GLY A 193 25.60 6.01 1.73
CA GLY A 193 25.32 5.22 2.93
C GLY A 193 25.07 3.75 2.64
N ALA A 194 24.87 2.96 3.68
CA ALA A 194 24.53 1.55 3.53
C ALA A 194 23.20 1.36 2.82
N PHE A 195 23.04 0.21 2.18
CA PHE A 195 21.72 -0.26 1.78
C PHE A 195 20.95 -0.61 3.05
N ASP A 196 19.89 0.13 3.34
CA ASP A 196 19.12 0.06 4.59
C ASP A 196 17.61 -0.16 4.36
N GLY A 197 17.20 -0.28 3.11
CA GLY A 197 15.82 -0.50 2.72
C GLY A 197 15.01 0.78 2.48
N THR A 198 15.60 1.96 2.68
CA THR A 198 14.92 3.25 2.44
C THR A 198 14.50 3.43 0.99
N TYR A 199 15.21 2.80 0.05
CA TYR A 199 14.93 2.91 -1.38
C TYR A 199 14.64 1.54 -2.00
N GLU A 200 13.79 1.50 -3.03
CA GLU A 200 13.50 0.26 -3.77
C GLU A 200 14.79 -0.38 -4.32
N GLN A 201 15.79 0.43 -4.73
CA GLN A 201 17.07 -0.03 -5.28
C GLN A 201 18.01 -0.63 -4.24
N ASP A 202 17.69 -0.53 -2.96
CA ASP A 202 18.42 -1.23 -1.89
C ASP A 202 18.17 -2.73 -1.91
N TRP A 203 17.11 -3.17 -2.58
CA TRP A 203 16.67 -4.55 -2.63
C TRP A 203 17.07 -5.22 -3.94
N GLN A 204 17.28 -6.52 -3.88
CA GLN A 204 17.57 -7.36 -5.04
C GLN A 204 16.84 -8.70 -4.94
N TYR A 205 16.31 -9.15 -6.05
CA TYR A 205 15.77 -10.50 -6.15
C TYR A 205 16.90 -11.51 -6.27
N VAL A 206 16.88 -12.55 -5.43
CA VAL A 206 17.85 -13.66 -5.44
C VAL A 206 17.09 -14.96 -5.58
N ALA A 207 17.01 -15.48 -6.77
CA ALA A 207 16.25 -16.70 -7.05
C ALA A 207 16.62 -17.86 -6.12
N GLY A 208 15.63 -18.44 -5.44
CA GLY A 208 15.81 -19.56 -4.54
C GLY A 208 16.38 -19.21 -3.16
N SER A 209 16.45 -17.94 -2.79
CA SER A 209 16.82 -17.52 -1.43
C SER A 209 15.66 -17.53 -0.44
N GLY A 210 14.44 -17.56 -0.93
CA GLY A 210 13.19 -17.74 -0.22
C GLY A 210 12.26 -18.65 -1.02
N ASP A 211 10.98 -18.60 -0.71
CA ASP A 211 9.97 -19.51 -1.26
C ASP A 211 9.29 -18.94 -2.53
N LEU A 212 9.38 -17.64 -2.74
CA LEU A 212 8.58 -16.90 -3.70
C LEU A 212 9.36 -16.49 -4.94
N ASP A 213 8.66 -16.34 -6.06
CA ASP A 213 9.23 -15.81 -7.30
C ASP A 213 9.48 -14.28 -7.21
N GLU A 214 9.97 -13.69 -8.30
CA GLU A 214 10.31 -12.25 -8.34
C GLU A 214 9.09 -11.32 -8.18
N CYS A 215 7.88 -11.82 -8.46
CA CYS A 215 6.63 -11.09 -8.25
C CYS A 215 5.99 -11.37 -6.88
N ASN A 216 6.69 -12.07 -6.01
CA ASN A 216 6.23 -12.54 -4.70
C ASN A 216 5.06 -13.50 -4.81
N GLY A 217 5.09 -14.40 -5.79
CA GLY A 217 4.07 -15.42 -6.02
C GLY A 217 4.60 -16.85 -5.90
N ALA A 218 3.67 -17.78 -5.71
CA ALA A 218 3.92 -19.22 -5.66
C ALA A 218 2.68 -20.02 -6.08
N MET A 219 2.88 -21.33 -6.28
CA MET A 219 1.77 -22.25 -6.47
C MET A 219 1.21 -22.69 -5.12
N MET A 220 -0.07 -22.43 -4.88
CA MET A 220 -0.81 -22.87 -3.69
C MET A 220 -2.02 -23.72 -4.14
N ASN A 221 -2.06 -24.97 -3.68
CA ASN A 221 -3.13 -25.93 -4.06
C ASN A 221 -3.34 -26.15 -5.58
N GLY A 222 -2.30 -25.92 -6.39
CA GLY A 222 -2.36 -26.09 -7.85
C GLY A 222 -2.70 -24.81 -8.62
N GLU A 223 -2.94 -23.70 -7.93
CA GLU A 223 -3.20 -22.38 -8.50
C GLU A 223 -2.06 -21.42 -8.16
N TYR A 224 -1.78 -20.49 -9.06
CA TYR A 224 -0.81 -19.44 -8.78
C TYR A 224 -1.48 -18.32 -7.97
N VAL A 225 -0.81 -17.90 -6.90
CA VAL A 225 -1.25 -16.80 -6.05
C VAL A 225 -0.08 -15.89 -5.74
N TYR A 226 -0.34 -14.64 -5.43
CA TYR A 226 0.64 -13.76 -4.80
C TYR A 226 0.55 -13.90 -3.28
N ILE A 227 1.68 -13.71 -2.61
CA ILE A 227 1.76 -13.79 -1.16
C ILE A 227 2.31 -12.48 -0.64
N ALA A 228 1.54 -11.79 0.20
CA ALA A 228 2.02 -10.64 0.94
C ALA A 228 2.97 -11.11 2.05
N THR A 229 4.06 -10.38 2.26
CA THR A 229 5.11 -10.71 3.21
C THR A 229 5.38 -9.56 4.17
N ASP A 230 5.92 -9.86 5.36
CA ASP A 230 6.32 -8.84 6.35
C ASP A 230 7.60 -8.10 5.97
N THR A 231 8.31 -8.62 4.98
CA THR A 231 9.50 -8.00 4.40
C THR A 231 9.25 -7.57 2.96
N PHE A 232 10.17 -6.77 2.40
CA PHE A 232 10.10 -6.39 1.00
C PHE A 232 9.90 -7.63 0.09
N PRO A 233 9.01 -7.58 -0.89
CA PRO A 233 8.35 -6.41 -1.48
C PRO A 233 7.00 -6.04 -0.82
N PHE A 234 6.60 -6.64 0.30
CA PHE A 234 5.35 -6.51 1.05
C PHE A 234 4.12 -6.97 0.26
N PHE A 235 3.84 -6.38 -0.87
CA PHE A 235 2.83 -6.78 -1.86
C PHE A 235 3.49 -6.99 -3.22
N PRO A 236 2.84 -7.68 -4.18
CA PRO A 236 3.40 -7.89 -5.51
C PRO A 236 3.77 -6.56 -6.18
N ARG A 237 4.92 -6.53 -6.86
CA ARG A 237 5.43 -5.36 -7.62
C ARG A 237 5.55 -5.65 -9.11
N CYS A 238 5.17 -6.84 -9.52
CA CYS A 238 5.00 -7.23 -10.91
C CYS A 238 3.88 -8.28 -11.03
N PHE A 239 3.44 -8.52 -12.25
CA PHE A 239 2.25 -9.29 -12.55
C PHE A 239 2.53 -10.32 -13.64
N ARG A 240 1.96 -11.51 -13.46
CA ARG A 240 2.06 -12.65 -14.38
C ARG A 240 0.90 -12.73 -15.35
N GLY A 241 -0.25 -12.14 -14.99
CA GLY A 241 -1.46 -12.05 -15.78
C GLY A 241 -1.62 -10.72 -16.52
N GLU A 242 -2.76 -10.56 -17.17
CA GLU A 242 -3.15 -9.29 -17.81
C GLU A 242 -3.66 -8.30 -16.77
N VAL A 243 -2.98 -7.17 -16.65
CA VAL A 243 -3.34 -6.13 -15.69
C VAL A 243 -4.60 -5.41 -16.14
N SER A 244 -5.59 -5.34 -15.27
CA SER A 244 -6.82 -4.59 -15.50
C SER A 244 -6.54 -3.11 -15.79
N THR A 245 -7.24 -2.55 -16.76
CA THR A 245 -7.16 -1.13 -17.13
C THR A 245 -7.54 -0.20 -15.97
N ASP A 246 -8.30 -0.67 -14.99
CA ASP A 246 -8.68 0.09 -13.80
C ASP A 246 -7.47 0.42 -12.91
N PHE A 247 -6.38 -0.34 -13.02
CA PHE A 247 -5.10 -0.08 -12.35
C PHE A 247 -4.11 0.71 -13.21
N LEU A 248 -4.39 0.87 -14.50
CA LEU A 248 -3.57 1.65 -15.42
C LEU A 248 -4.08 3.11 -15.44
N GLY A 249 -3.27 4.08 -15.04
CA GLY A 249 -3.56 5.49 -15.28
C GLY A 249 -4.39 6.24 -14.24
N ARG A 250 -4.68 5.69 -13.08
CA ARG A 250 -5.24 6.45 -11.93
C ARG A 250 -4.12 6.99 -11.04
N SER A 251 -3.34 7.93 -11.58
CA SER A 251 -2.29 8.65 -10.83
C SER A 251 -2.82 9.96 -10.25
#